data_3a058f284abae0bcea8e6ed0c0b3518c
#
_entry.id   3a058f284abae0bcea8e6ed0c0b3518c
#
_cell.length_a   1.000
_cell.length_b   1.000
_cell.length_c   1.000
_cell.angle_alpha   90.00
_cell.angle_beta   90.00
_cell.angle_gamma   90.00
#
_symmetry.space_group_name_H-M   'P 1'
#
loop_
_entity.id
_entity.type
_entity.pdbx_description
1 polymer ?
#
loop_
_entity_poly.entity_id
_entity_poly.type
_entity_poly.pdbx_seq_one_letter_code
_entity_poly.pdbx_strand_id
1 'polypeptide(L)'
;MTSTRVRAGLIATTALSALMMAGCSSSTEPEASESASTAPEASETAVALETLTEGKLTIATGEPAYEPWVVGDAPESGEGFEAAVAYAVAEQMGFAAEDVVWVRSSFDSAIAPGAKDWDMNIQQFSITEERKNAVDFSSPYYTTTQAVVTVEGSAAADAASVADLADLKVGVPSGTTSYTVAAEVLGDQNLAVFNSSEDTVLALNSGQIDAFVIDLPSAFYLAAVELDGGKILGQFEDATGGDEFGFVLPKGSALTAAVTEAVDALTADGTLAAIETEWLSDAVDVPVLK
;
A
#
# COMPACT_ATOMS: atom_id res chain seq x y z
N MET A 1 -29.82 -35.58 -28.37
CA MET A 1 -29.67 -35.64 -29.82
C MET A 1 -28.29 -35.01 -30.14
N THR A 2 -27.35 -35.90 -30.27
CA THR A 2 -26.48 -36.10 -31.46
C THR A 2 -25.59 -34.93 -31.78
N SER A 3 -24.28 -34.97 -31.90
CA SER A 3 -23.26 -36.03 -32.11
C SER A 3 -21.96 -35.32 -32.46
N THR A 4 -20.89 -35.59 -31.77
CA THR A 4 -19.63 -36.20 -32.21
C THR A 4 -19.04 -35.75 -33.56
N ARG A 5 -17.74 -35.38 -33.59
CA ARG A 5 -16.62 -36.00 -34.36
C ARG A 5 -15.35 -35.15 -34.22
N VAL A 6 -14.39 -35.56 -33.50
CA VAL A 6 -13.08 -36.21 -33.75
C VAL A 6 -12.58 -36.17 -35.21
N ARG A 7 -11.38 -35.62 -35.37
CA ARG A 7 -10.40 -36.11 -36.36
C ARG A 7 -8.97 -35.82 -35.91
N ALA A 8 -8.28 -36.90 -35.63
CA ALA A 8 -6.85 -37.02 -35.49
C ALA A 8 -6.19 -37.04 -36.90
N GLY A 9 -4.96 -36.61 -36.97
CA GLY A 9 -4.10 -36.72 -38.14
C GLY A 9 -2.65 -36.84 -37.72
N LEU A 10 -2.16 -38.03 -37.78
CA LEU A 10 -0.81 -38.54 -37.49
C LEU A 10 -0.01 -38.55 -38.81
N ILE A 11 1.34 -38.74 -38.72
CA ILE A 11 2.35 -39.26 -39.67
C ILE A 11 3.53 -38.30 -39.77
N ALA A 12 4.67 -38.57 -39.18
CA ALA A 12 5.67 -39.64 -39.28
C ALA A 12 6.91 -39.25 -40.12
N THR A 13 8.03 -39.32 -39.45
CA THR A 13 9.32 -39.99 -39.77
C THR A 13 10.12 -39.62 -41.02
N THR A 14 11.42 -39.39 -40.85
CA THR A 14 12.64 -40.15 -41.33
C THR A 14 13.86 -39.31 -41.01
N ALA A 15 14.80 -39.64 -40.23
CA ALA A 15 15.85 -40.68 -40.24
C ALA A 15 17.05 -40.37 -41.16
N LEU A 16 18.21 -40.35 -40.54
CA LEU A 16 19.49 -40.97 -40.90
C LEU A 16 20.43 -40.25 -41.89
N SER A 17 21.65 -39.85 -41.49
CA SER A 17 22.88 -40.58 -41.83
C SER A 17 24.13 -39.89 -41.27
N ALA A 18 24.94 -40.67 -40.64
CA ALA A 18 26.30 -40.40 -40.20
C ALA A 18 27.27 -40.42 -41.41
N LEU A 19 28.40 -39.70 -41.31
CA LEU A 19 29.68 -40.17 -41.85
C LEU A 19 30.86 -39.56 -41.07
N MET A 20 31.72 -40.48 -40.60
CA MET A 20 33.03 -40.21 -40.04
C MET A 20 34.02 -39.87 -41.11
N MET A 21 35.02 -39.02 -40.81
CA MET A 21 36.39 -39.24 -41.32
C MET A 21 37.40 -38.67 -40.34
N ALA A 22 38.30 -39.53 -39.93
CA ALA A 22 39.48 -39.27 -39.14
C ALA A 22 40.60 -38.67 -40.00
N GLY A 23 41.40 -37.80 -39.43
CA GLY A 23 42.63 -37.30 -40.01
C GLY A 23 43.59 -36.86 -38.91
N CYS A 24 44.50 -37.72 -38.53
CA CYS A 24 45.71 -37.41 -37.71
C CYS A 24 46.69 -36.62 -38.54
N SER A 25 47.29 -35.56 -38.00
CA SER A 25 48.68 -35.21 -38.25
C SER A 25 49.23 -34.33 -37.11
N SER A 26 50.36 -34.71 -36.69
CA SER A 26 51.18 -34.28 -35.58
C SER A 26 51.83 -32.90 -35.74
N SER A 27 52.17 -32.37 -34.60
CA SER A 27 53.39 -31.69 -34.16
C SER A 27 53.34 -30.19 -33.88
N THR A 28 53.84 -29.92 -32.69
CA THR A 28 54.63 -28.77 -32.21
C THR A 28 53.89 -27.79 -31.30
N GLU A 29 54.15 -27.95 -30.02
CA GLU A 29 53.99 -26.96 -28.93
C GLU A 29 54.83 -25.72 -29.25
N PRO A 30 54.34 -24.53 -28.84
CA PRO A 30 54.88 -23.98 -27.59
C PRO A 30 53.83 -23.42 -26.63
N GLU A 31 54.21 -23.48 -25.39
CA GLU A 31 53.52 -22.92 -24.22
C GLU A 31 52.98 -21.50 -24.41
N ALA A 32 51.71 -21.31 -24.05
CA ALA A 32 51.18 -20.00 -23.79
C ALA A 32 50.27 -20.09 -22.56
N SER A 33 50.80 -19.55 -21.51
CA SER A 33 50.21 -18.94 -20.32
C SER A 33 48.68 -19.05 -20.23
N GLU A 34 48.21 -19.88 -19.28
CA GLU A 34 46.87 -19.80 -18.75
C GLU A 34 46.74 -18.46 -17.98
N SER A 35 46.08 -17.52 -18.63
CA SER A 35 45.51 -16.38 -17.96
C SER A 35 44.17 -16.81 -17.40
N ALA A 36 44.16 -17.26 -16.17
CA ALA A 36 42.91 -17.44 -15.40
C ALA A 36 42.22 -16.08 -15.27
N SER A 37 41.22 -15.89 -16.09
CA SER A 37 40.23 -14.83 -15.87
C SER A 37 39.39 -15.25 -14.67
N THR A 38 39.83 -14.85 -13.49
CA THR A 38 38.97 -14.77 -12.29
C THR A 38 37.92 -13.69 -12.57
N ALA A 39 36.72 -14.13 -12.97
CA ALA A 39 35.54 -13.30 -12.78
C ALA A 39 35.45 -12.93 -11.30
N PRO A 40 35.21 -11.68 -10.93
CA PRO A 40 34.92 -11.36 -9.56
C PRO A 40 33.55 -12.01 -9.25
N GLU A 41 33.57 -13.04 -8.41
CA GLU A 41 32.41 -13.42 -7.62
C GLU A 41 32.12 -12.21 -6.73
N ALA A 42 31.15 -11.39 -7.16
CA ALA A 42 30.48 -10.49 -6.26
C ALA A 42 29.62 -11.35 -5.31
N SER A 43 30.29 -11.90 -4.30
CA SER A 43 29.61 -12.36 -3.10
C SER A 43 29.27 -11.09 -2.32
N GLU A 44 28.18 -10.40 -2.72
CA GLU A 44 27.48 -9.53 -1.80
C GLU A 44 26.99 -10.46 -0.69
N THR A 45 27.66 -10.39 0.45
CA THR A 45 27.13 -10.89 1.72
C THR A 45 25.85 -10.08 1.94
N ALA A 46 24.69 -10.64 1.57
CA ALA A 46 23.41 -10.11 1.96
C ALA A 46 23.46 -9.96 3.49
N VAL A 47 23.44 -8.73 3.97
CA VAL A 47 23.35 -8.45 5.40
C VAL A 47 22.02 -9.04 5.83
N ALA A 48 22.06 -10.07 6.70
CA ALA A 48 20.85 -10.66 7.21
C ALA A 48 20.05 -9.56 7.93
N LEU A 49 18.82 -9.31 7.47
CA LEU A 49 17.93 -8.33 8.08
C LEU A 49 17.51 -8.85 9.47
N GLU A 50 17.64 -7.99 10.48
CA GLU A 50 17.23 -8.31 11.85
C GLU A 50 15.70 -8.12 11.99
N THR A 51 14.96 -9.22 11.88
CA THR A 51 13.50 -9.27 12.09
C THR A 51 13.15 -9.87 13.44
N LEU A 52 11.91 -9.66 13.92
CA LEU A 52 11.40 -10.25 15.17
C LEU A 52 11.51 -11.78 15.20
N THR A 53 11.25 -12.40 14.05
CA THR A 53 11.38 -13.84 13.86
C THR A 53 12.35 -14.07 12.70
N GLU A 54 13.45 -14.75 12.97
CA GLU A 54 14.48 -15.03 11.97
C GLU A 54 13.88 -15.63 10.70
N GLY A 55 14.15 -15.01 9.56
CA GLY A 55 13.67 -15.45 8.24
C GLY A 55 12.20 -15.15 7.95
N LYS A 56 11.51 -14.42 8.83
CA LYS A 56 10.13 -13.97 8.61
C LYS A 56 10.04 -12.45 8.71
N LEU A 57 9.14 -11.86 7.93
CA LEU A 57 8.79 -10.45 8.03
C LEU A 57 7.38 -10.32 8.59
N THR A 58 7.28 -9.79 9.81
CA THR A 58 5.99 -9.58 10.48
C THR A 58 5.46 -8.21 10.12
N ILE A 59 4.36 -8.16 9.36
CA ILE A 59 3.70 -6.93 8.92
C ILE A 59 2.39 -6.76 9.67
N ALA A 60 2.17 -5.59 10.23
CA ALA A 60 0.91 -5.24 10.87
C ALA A 60 0.03 -4.41 9.92
N THR A 61 -1.29 -4.56 10.07
CA THR A 61 -2.30 -3.69 9.48
C THR A 61 -3.48 -3.52 10.43
N GLY A 62 -4.49 -2.75 10.04
CA GLY A 62 -5.67 -2.45 10.85
C GLY A 62 -6.54 -3.66 11.23
N GLU A 63 -7.41 -3.48 12.20
CA GLU A 63 -8.44 -4.44 12.62
C GLU A 63 -9.78 -3.71 12.81
N PRO A 64 -10.68 -3.79 11.81
CA PRO A 64 -10.48 -4.39 10.48
C PRO A 64 -9.61 -3.53 9.56
N ALA A 65 -9.11 -4.14 8.48
CA ALA A 65 -8.51 -3.43 7.36
C ALA A 65 -9.55 -3.29 6.24
N TYR A 66 -9.65 -2.10 5.63
CA TYR A 66 -10.71 -1.77 4.70
C TYR A 66 -10.25 -1.71 3.25
N GLU A 67 -11.20 -1.95 2.34
CA GLU A 67 -11.03 -1.61 0.94
C GLU A 67 -10.94 -0.07 0.75
N PRO A 68 -10.20 0.38 -0.25
CA PRO A 68 -9.45 -0.37 -1.26
C PRO A 68 -8.05 -0.82 -0.81
N TRP A 69 -7.70 -0.61 0.45
CA TRP A 69 -6.38 -0.87 1.02
C TRP A 69 -6.11 -2.37 1.19
N VAL A 70 -7.09 -3.09 1.72
CA VAL A 70 -7.06 -4.55 1.90
C VAL A 70 -8.43 -5.11 1.55
N VAL A 71 -8.50 -5.99 0.55
CA VAL A 71 -9.77 -6.60 0.12
C VAL A 71 -10.24 -7.62 1.13
N GLY A 72 -11.52 -7.53 1.50
CA GLY A 72 -12.19 -8.52 2.35
C GLY A 72 -11.57 -8.70 3.74
N ASP A 73 -10.86 -7.70 4.28
CA ASP A 73 -10.12 -7.77 5.55
C ASP A 73 -9.13 -8.95 5.60
N ALA A 74 -8.53 -9.31 4.45
CA ALA A 74 -7.65 -10.47 4.28
C ALA A 74 -6.29 -10.06 3.68
N PRO A 75 -5.39 -9.41 4.43
CA PRO A 75 -4.12 -8.90 3.92
C PRO A 75 -3.20 -10.01 3.37
N GLU A 76 -3.35 -11.25 3.87
CA GLU A 76 -2.63 -12.42 3.38
C GLU A 76 -3.00 -12.81 1.95
N SER A 77 -4.09 -12.30 1.39
CA SER A 77 -4.46 -12.50 -0.01
C SER A 77 -3.55 -11.75 -0.97
N GLY A 78 -2.91 -10.66 -0.51
CA GLY A 78 -2.19 -9.72 -1.36
C GLY A 78 -3.11 -8.83 -2.20
N GLU A 79 -4.44 -8.91 -1.99
CA GLU A 79 -5.43 -8.12 -2.71
C GLU A 79 -5.76 -6.82 -1.96
N GLY A 80 -5.78 -5.70 -2.70
CA GLY A 80 -5.89 -4.34 -2.19
C GLY A 80 -4.56 -3.60 -2.23
N PHE A 81 -4.63 -2.26 -2.31
CA PHE A 81 -3.46 -1.42 -2.56
C PHE A 81 -2.33 -1.66 -1.55
N GLU A 82 -2.61 -1.55 -0.26
CA GLU A 82 -1.57 -1.71 0.77
C GLU A 82 -1.11 -3.15 0.95
N ALA A 83 -2.00 -4.14 0.78
CA ALA A 83 -1.61 -5.53 0.79
C ALA A 83 -0.63 -5.83 -0.36
N ALA A 84 -0.90 -5.35 -1.58
CA ALA A 84 -0.02 -5.50 -2.73
C ALA A 84 1.32 -4.78 -2.55
N VAL A 85 1.31 -3.53 -2.05
CA VAL A 85 2.52 -2.77 -1.74
C VAL A 85 3.38 -3.48 -0.69
N ALA A 86 2.76 -4.03 0.37
CA ALA A 86 3.47 -4.75 1.42
C ALA A 86 4.21 -6.00 0.88
N TYR A 87 3.54 -6.78 0.03
CA TYR A 87 4.18 -7.95 -0.60
C TYR A 87 5.28 -7.55 -1.59
N ALA A 88 5.08 -6.48 -2.38
CA ALA A 88 6.12 -5.98 -3.28
C ALA A 88 7.37 -5.51 -2.50
N VAL A 89 7.18 -4.80 -1.39
CA VAL A 89 8.28 -4.38 -0.50
C VAL A 89 8.97 -5.60 0.14
N ALA A 90 8.21 -6.59 0.63
CA ALA A 90 8.76 -7.82 1.19
C ALA A 90 9.62 -8.57 0.15
N GLU A 91 9.14 -8.72 -1.08
CA GLU A 91 9.89 -9.35 -2.19
C GLU A 91 11.16 -8.57 -2.51
N GLN A 92 11.08 -7.24 -2.62
CA GLN A 92 12.24 -6.36 -2.84
C GLN A 92 13.30 -6.48 -1.73
N MET A 93 12.87 -6.73 -0.49
CA MET A 93 13.74 -6.99 0.66
C MET A 93 14.27 -8.43 0.70
N GLY A 94 13.83 -9.31 -0.19
CA GLY A 94 14.28 -10.71 -0.32
C GLY A 94 13.46 -11.72 0.48
N PHE A 95 12.28 -11.36 0.99
CA PHE A 95 11.36 -12.31 1.62
C PHE A 95 10.42 -12.92 0.59
N ALA A 96 10.21 -14.22 0.65
CA ALA A 96 9.17 -14.88 -0.12
C ALA A 96 7.79 -14.60 0.51
N ALA A 97 6.72 -14.72 -0.28
CA ALA A 97 5.37 -14.45 0.22
C ALA A 97 4.98 -15.33 1.42
N GLU A 98 5.44 -16.59 1.46
CA GLU A 98 5.25 -17.51 2.59
C GLU A 98 6.05 -17.15 3.86
N ASP A 99 6.97 -16.19 3.75
CA ASP A 99 7.74 -15.66 4.86
C ASP A 99 7.16 -14.39 5.47
N VAL A 100 6.12 -13.85 4.84
CA VAL A 100 5.34 -12.72 5.38
C VAL A 100 4.32 -13.24 6.40
N VAL A 101 4.32 -12.64 7.58
CA VAL A 101 3.38 -12.95 8.67
C VAL A 101 2.56 -11.70 8.98
N TRP A 102 1.25 -11.80 8.81
CA TRP A 102 0.35 -10.68 9.12
C TRP A 102 -0.12 -10.74 10.58
N VAL A 103 -0.13 -9.55 11.22
CA VAL A 103 -0.70 -9.34 12.55
C VAL A 103 -1.61 -8.10 12.52
N ARG A 104 -2.43 -7.93 13.55
CA ARG A 104 -3.36 -6.81 13.66
C ARG A 104 -2.88 -5.81 14.69
N SER A 105 -3.07 -4.53 14.38
CA SER A 105 -2.71 -3.43 15.28
C SER A 105 -3.73 -2.31 15.16
N SER A 106 -4.15 -1.72 16.27
CA SER A 106 -4.94 -0.50 16.19
C SER A 106 -4.08 0.67 15.72
N PHE A 107 -4.70 1.64 15.05
CA PHE A 107 -4.03 2.83 14.53
C PHE A 107 -3.22 3.55 15.62
N ASP A 108 -3.87 3.83 16.75
CA ASP A 108 -3.23 4.54 17.88
C ASP A 108 -2.05 3.78 18.49
N SER A 109 -2.16 2.44 18.60
CA SER A 109 -1.07 1.62 19.16
C SER A 109 0.13 1.57 18.22
N ALA A 110 -0.09 1.64 16.91
CA ALA A 110 0.98 1.61 15.93
C ALA A 110 1.86 2.85 16.00
N ILE A 111 1.28 4.04 16.15
CA ILE A 111 2.01 5.32 16.24
C ILE A 111 2.43 5.71 17.66
N ALA A 112 1.96 4.98 18.69
CA ALA A 112 2.37 5.23 20.08
C ALA A 112 3.86 4.87 20.28
N PRO A 113 4.59 5.55 21.19
CA PRO A 113 5.95 5.17 21.53
C PRO A 113 5.99 3.81 22.25
N GLY A 114 7.09 3.06 22.06
CA GLY A 114 7.34 1.80 22.76
C GLY A 114 7.62 0.61 21.83
N ALA A 115 7.82 -0.55 22.44
CA ALA A 115 8.09 -1.79 21.69
C ALA A 115 6.84 -2.23 20.91
N LYS A 116 7.09 -2.83 19.75
CA LYS A 116 6.06 -3.37 18.86
C LYS A 116 6.25 -4.89 18.74
N ASP A 117 5.18 -5.58 18.39
CA ASP A 117 5.14 -7.02 18.11
C ASP A 117 5.13 -7.34 16.60
N TRP A 118 5.57 -6.37 15.80
CA TRP A 118 5.70 -6.42 14.35
C TRP A 118 6.98 -5.71 13.89
N ASP A 119 7.47 -6.06 12.71
CA ASP A 119 8.66 -5.47 12.09
C ASP A 119 8.34 -4.13 11.41
N MET A 120 7.19 -4.06 10.73
CA MET A 120 6.66 -2.86 10.10
C MET A 120 5.12 -2.88 10.07
N ASN A 121 4.50 -1.73 9.86
CA ASN A 121 3.06 -1.57 9.81
C ASN A 121 2.65 -0.72 8.61
N ILE A 122 1.58 -1.10 7.92
CA ILE A 122 1.01 -0.39 6.79
C ILE A 122 -0.50 -0.22 7.02
N GLN A 123 -0.94 1.04 7.20
CA GLN A 123 -2.33 1.36 7.57
C GLN A 123 -2.57 2.87 7.36
N GLN A 124 -2.37 3.38 6.16
CA GLN A 124 -2.59 4.77 5.76
C GLN A 124 -1.94 5.80 6.72
N PHE A 125 -0.74 5.51 7.19
CA PHE A 125 -0.04 6.41 8.12
C PHE A 125 0.61 7.57 7.39
N SER A 126 0.04 8.77 7.52
CA SER A 126 0.68 10.00 7.05
C SER A 126 1.98 10.25 7.80
N ILE A 127 3.03 10.53 7.07
CA ILE A 127 4.35 10.88 7.59
C ILE A 127 4.27 12.29 8.19
N THR A 128 4.38 12.41 9.50
CA THR A 128 4.38 13.72 10.18
C THR A 128 5.57 13.86 11.12
N GLU A 129 6.04 15.09 11.33
CA GLU A 129 7.14 15.36 12.26
C GLU A 129 6.78 14.99 13.71
N GLU A 130 5.50 15.09 14.08
CA GLU A 130 5.03 14.67 15.40
C GLU A 130 5.18 13.17 15.57
N ARG A 131 4.69 12.36 14.61
CA ARG A 131 4.77 10.88 14.63
C ARG A 131 6.21 10.39 14.58
N LYS A 132 7.10 11.08 13.86
CA LYS A 132 8.55 10.77 13.82
C LYS A 132 9.23 10.83 15.18
N ASN A 133 8.66 11.49 16.18
CA ASN A 133 9.22 11.45 17.53
C ASN A 133 9.05 10.08 18.21
N ALA A 134 8.02 9.33 17.85
CA ALA A 134 7.64 8.07 18.48
C ALA A 134 7.98 6.83 17.66
N VAL A 135 7.98 6.94 16.34
CA VAL A 135 8.19 5.85 15.37
C VAL A 135 9.13 6.29 14.25
N ASP A 136 9.62 5.35 13.46
CA ASP A 136 10.30 5.65 12.21
C ASP A 136 9.34 5.42 11.02
N PHE A 137 9.66 6.04 9.90
CA PHE A 137 8.94 5.90 8.64
C PHE A 137 9.87 5.51 7.51
N SER A 138 9.34 4.79 6.53
CA SER A 138 9.97 4.64 5.22
C SER A 138 9.83 5.93 4.39
N SER A 139 10.40 5.95 3.18
CA SER A 139 9.95 6.83 2.11
C SER A 139 8.47 6.64 1.83
N PRO A 140 7.77 7.67 1.29
CA PRO A 140 6.35 7.55 1.00
C PRO A 140 6.08 6.54 -0.12
N TYR A 141 5.06 5.69 0.07
CA TYR A 141 4.58 4.77 -0.97
C TYR A 141 3.33 5.30 -1.69
N TYR A 142 2.67 6.33 -1.14
CA TYR A 142 1.46 6.94 -1.71
C TYR A 142 1.31 8.39 -1.22
N THR A 143 0.56 9.19 -1.99
CA THR A 143 0.17 10.56 -1.61
C THR A 143 -1.31 10.76 -1.88
N THR A 144 -2.04 11.29 -0.90
CA THR A 144 -3.49 11.50 -0.97
C THR A 144 -3.89 12.90 -0.51
N THR A 145 -5.17 13.23 -0.68
CA THR A 145 -5.81 14.43 -0.15
C THR A 145 -6.95 14.06 0.78
N GLN A 146 -7.46 15.03 1.56
CA GLN A 146 -8.60 14.85 2.44
C GLN A 146 -9.89 15.19 1.71
N ALA A 147 -10.87 14.27 1.74
CA ALA A 147 -12.17 14.42 1.12
C ALA A 147 -13.29 14.50 2.16
N VAL A 148 -14.40 15.06 1.76
CA VAL A 148 -15.62 15.18 2.58
C VAL A 148 -16.68 14.28 2.00
N VAL A 149 -17.16 13.31 2.80
CA VAL A 149 -18.28 12.43 2.46
C VAL A 149 -19.53 12.78 3.27
N THR A 150 -20.68 12.50 2.70
CA THR A 150 -21.99 12.67 3.35
C THR A 150 -22.96 11.60 2.84
N VAL A 151 -24.20 11.62 3.31
CA VAL A 151 -25.28 10.76 2.84
C VAL A 151 -26.44 11.58 2.28
N GLU A 152 -27.25 10.97 1.41
CA GLU A 152 -28.48 11.59 0.94
C GLU A 152 -29.40 11.97 2.11
N GLY A 153 -29.95 13.18 2.06
CA GLY A 153 -30.84 13.69 3.11
C GLY A 153 -30.12 14.27 4.34
N SER A 154 -28.81 14.21 4.43
CA SER A 154 -28.02 14.98 5.40
C SER A 154 -28.13 16.48 5.13
N ALA A 155 -27.95 17.30 6.16
CA ALA A 155 -27.85 18.76 6.00
C ALA A 155 -26.66 19.18 5.11
N ALA A 156 -25.63 18.34 4.99
CA ALA A 156 -24.48 18.56 4.13
C ALA A 156 -24.67 18.12 2.67
N ALA A 157 -25.79 17.46 2.31
CA ALA A 157 -25.94 16.79 1.00
C ALA A 157 -25.76 17.71 -0.21
N ASP A 158 -26.04 18.99 -0.07
CA ASP A 158 -25.93 20.00 -1.14
C ASP A 158 -24.74 20.98 -0.92
N ALA A 159 -23.88 20.73 0.07
CA ALA A 159 -22.71 21.56 0.31
C ALA A 159 -21.73 21.45 -0.89
N ALA A 160 -21.25 22.61 -1.36
CA ALA A 160 -20.35 22.73 -2.50
C ALA A 160 -19.12 23.59 -2.19
N SER A 161 -19.04 24.13 -0.99
CA SER A 161 -17.92 24.96 -0.53
C SER A 161 -17.61 24.70 0.95
N VAL A 162 -16.43 25.12 1.40
CA VAL A 162 -16.03 25.11 2.81
C VAL A 162 -17.02 25.92 3.67
N ALA A 163 -17.51 27.05 3.14
CA ALA A 163 -18.47 27.90 3.86
C ALA A 163 -19.80 27.19 4.14
N ASP A 164 -20.24 26.29 3.26
CA ASP A 164 -21.48 25.52 3.46
C ASP A 164 -21.37 24.50 4.59
N LEU A 165 -20.12 24.12 4.97
CA LEU A 165 -19.83 23.17 6.04
C LEU A 165 -19.65 23.86 7.41
N ALA A 166 -19.52 25.19 7.45
CA ALA A 166 -19.08 25.93 8.63
C ALA A 166 -20.01 25.79 9.87
N ASP A 167 -21.32 25.62 9.65
CA ASP A 167 -22.31 25.47 10.72
C ASP A 167 -22.79 24.01 10.89
N LEU A 168 -22.21 23.07 10.14
CA LEU A 168 -22.57 21.65 10.16
C LEU A 168 -21.67 20.85 11.11
N LYS A 169 -22.19 19.72 11.58
CA LYS A 169 -21.39 18.79 12.40
C LYS A 169 -20.57 17.90 11.48
N VAL A 170 -19.27 18.09 11.48
CA VAL A 170 -18.34 17.31 10.69
C VAL A 170 -17.60 16.30 11.58
N GLY A 171 -17.70 15.00 11.26
CA GLY A 171 -17.01 13.93 11.96
C GLY A 171 -15.59 13.75 11.49
N VAL A 172 -14.70 13.42 12.42
CA VAL A 172 -13.29 13.09 12.16
C VAL A 172 -12.82 12.05 13.16
N PRO A 173 -11.94 11.10 12.77
CA PRO A 173 -11.30 10.19 13.70
C PRO A 173 -10.18 10.91 14.49
N SER A 174 -10.02 10.59 15.75
CA SER A 174 -8.97 11.15 16.61
C SER A 174 -7.57 10.71 16.13
N GLY A 175 -6.57 11.58 16.33
CA GLY A 175 -5.17 11.27 16.03
C GLY A 175 -4.83 11.18 14.54
N THR A 176 -5.76 11.53 13.63
CA THR A 176 -5.57 11.50 12.18
C THR A 176 -5.21 12.87 11.60
N THR A 177 -4.64 12.87 10.40
CA THR A 177 -4.43 14.11 9.62
C THR A 177 -5.76 14.66 9.12
N SER A 178 -6.79 13.82 8.92
CA SER A 178 -8.17 14.25 8.65
C SER A 178 -8.69 15.22 9.71
N TYR A 179 -8.44 14.93 11.00
CA TYR A 179 -8.77 15.86 12.08
C TYR A 179 -7.98 17.16 11.95
N THR A 180 -6.66 17.08 11.72
CA THR A 180 -5.80 18.27 11.63
C THR A 180 -6.24 19.18 10.49
N VAL A 181 -6.45 18.62 9.29
CA VAL A 181 -6.88 19.39 8.11
C VAL A 181 -8.30 19.95 8.30
N ALA A 182 -9.23 19.16 8.84
CA ALA A 182 -10.57 19.65 9.12
C ALA A 182 -10.58 20.79 10.15
N ALA A 183 -9.74 20.72 11.19
CA ALA A 183 -9.58 21.78 12.20
C ALA A 183 -9.01 23.08 11.59
N GLU A 184 -8.04 22.96 10.68
CA GLU A 184 -7.44 24.11 9.99
C GLU A 184 -8.42 24.78 9.02
N VAL A 185 -9.20 23.96 8.29
CA VAL A 185 -10.10 24.46 7.24
C VAL A 185 -11.45 24.93 7.80
N LEU A 186 -12.05 24.16 8.71
CA LEU A 186 -13.40 24.41 9.24
C LEU A 186 -13.42 25.04 10.65
N GLY A 187 -12.30 24.95 11.37
CA GLY A 187 -12.20 25.29 12.79
C GLY A 187 -12.76 24.19 13.70
N ASP A 188 -12.28 24.11 14.94
CA ASP A 188 -12.58 23.02 15.89
C ASP A 188 -14.04 23.00 16.41
N GLN A 189 -14.78 24.10 16.27
CA GLN A 189 -16.03 24.30 16.99
C GLN A 189 -17.16 23.33 16.61
N ASN A 190 -17.16 22.87 15.35
CA ASN A 190 -18.19 21.98 14.81
C ASN A 190 -17.67 20.58 14.50
N LEU A 191 -16.41 20.28 14.87
CA LEU A 191 -15.85 18.95 14.71
C LEU A 191 -16.34 18.01 15.80
N ALA A 192 -16.88 16.88 15.38
CA ALA A 192 -17.20 15.75 16.24
C ALA A 192 -16.09 14.70 16.11
N VAL A 193 -15.33 14.52 17.19
CA VAL A 193 -14.17 13.61 17.19
C VAL A 193 -14.59 12.24 17.69
N PHE A 194 -14.26 11.20 16.93
CA PHE A 194 -14.56 9.79 17.21
C PHE A 194 -13.27 8.99 17.44
N ASN A 195 -13.39 7.82 18.07
CA ASN A 195 -12.21 7.00 18.35
C ASN A 195 -11.71 6.24 17.10
N SER A 196 -12.58 6.03 16.10
CA SER A 196 -12.23 5.29 14.88
C SER A 196 -13.04 5.79 13.68
N SER A 197 -12.64 5.37 12.48
CA SER A 197 -13.40 5.60 11.25
C SER A 197 -14.75 4.89 11.28
N GLU A 198 -14.83 3.68 11.87
CA GLU A 198 -16.09 2.93 12.04
C GLU A 198 -17.12 3.70 12.87
N ASP A 199 -16.68 4.23 14.03
CA ASP A 199 -17.56 5.04 14.88
C ASP A 199 -18.05 6.27 14.12
N THR A 200 -17.21 6.85 13.26
CA THR A 200 -17.57 8.02 12.44
C THR A 200 -18.58 7.64 11.36
N VAL A 201 -18.40 6.50 10.68
CA VAL A 201 -19.36 5.95 9.71
C VAL A 201 -20.72 5.69 10.36
N LEU A 202 -20.73 5.06 11.54
CA LEU A 202 -21.96 4.82 12.29
C LEU A 202 -22.66 6.12 12.69
N ALA A 203 -21.89 7.14 13.07
CA ALA A 203 -22.42 8.45 13.42
C ALA A 203 -23.04 9.16 12.20
N LEU A 204 -22.43 9.05 11.03
CA LEU A 204 -22.95 9.62 9.78
C LEU A 204 -24.22 8.89 9.35
N ASN A 205 -24.23 7.57 9.29
CA ASN A 205 -25.41 6.77 8.94
C ASN A 205 -26.58 6.97 9.91
N SER A 206 -26.32 7.27 11.18
CA SER A 206 -27.37 7.56 12.18
C SER A 206 -27.81 9.01 12.23
N GLY A 207 -27.20 9.91 11.45
CA GLY A 207 -27.50 11.34 11.43
C GLY A 207 -27.04 12.10 12.69
N GLN A 208 -26.04 11.56 13.40
CA GLN A 208 -25.41 12.28 14.53
C GLN A 208 -24.45 13.36 14.05
N ILE A 209 -23.88 13.16 12.85
CA ILE A 209 -23.06 14.12 12.12
C ILE A 209 -23.62 14.30 10.70
N ASP A 210 -23.25 15.41 10.07
CA ASP A 210 -23.75 15.78 8.74
C ASP A 210 -22.77 15.38 7.62
N ALA A 211 -21.47 15.33 7.93
CA ALA A 211 -20.40 14.98 7.00
C ALA A 211 -19.24 14.32 7.74
N PHE A 212 -18.34 13.65 7.01
CA PHE A 212 -17.15 12.99 7.51
C PHE A 212 -15.94 13.33 6.64
N VAL A 213 -14.81 13.69 7.23
CA VAL A 213 -13.54 13.98 6.53
C VAL A 213 -12.60 12.80 6.66
N ILE A 214 -12.16 12.29 5.51
CA ILE A 214 -11.30 11.11 5.38
C ILE A 214 -10.47 11.17 4.10
N ASP A 215 -9.42 10.37 4.00
CA ASP A 215 -8.60 10.24 2.81
C ASP A 215 -9.42 9.90 1.56
N LEU A 216 -9.08 10.52 0.43
CA LEU A 216 -9.87 10.44 -0.79
C LEU A 216 -10.14 8.99 -1.27
N PRO A 217 -9.18 8.04 -1.32
CA PRO A 217 -9.50 6.67 -1.74
C PRO A 217 -10.50 5.97 -0.79
N SER A 218 -10.36 6.19 0.52
CA SER A 218 -11.33 5.69 1.51
C SER A 218 -12.70 6.32 1.33
N ALA A 219 -12.76 7.61 0.97
CA ALA A 219 -14.02 8.31 0.69
C ALA A 219 -14.80 7.66 -0.45
N PHE A 220 -14.13 7.20 -1.51
CA PHE A 220 -14.77 6.48 -2.62
C PHE A 220 -15.40 5.16 -2.16
N TYR A 221 -14.65 4.36 -1.40
CA TYR A 221 -15.16 3.11 -0.86
C TYR A 221 -16.37 3.35 0.08
N LEU A 222 -16.24 4.29 1.02
CA LEU A 222 -17.33 4.62 1.94
C LEU A 222 -18.59 5.06 1.20
N ALA A 223 -18.47 5.96 0.23
CA ALA A 223 -19.60 6.47 -0.52
C ALA A 223 -20.28 5.38 -1.38
N ALA A 224 -19.51 4.42 -1.89
CA ALA A 224 -20.03 3.38 -2.77
C ALA A 224 -20.58 2.16 -2.02
N VAL A 225 -20.06 1.84 -0.83
CA VAL A 225 -20.28 0.53 -0.17
C VAL A 225 -20.84 0.65 1.24
N GLU A 226 -20.25 1.53 2.09
CA GLU A 226 -20.55 1.56 3.53
C GLU A 226 -21.67 2.54 3.91
N LEU A 227 -21.89 3.56 3.11
CA LEU A 227 -22.85 4.63 3.40
C LEU A 227 -24.14 4.45 2.58
N ASP A 228 -25.28 4.43 3.27
CA ASP A 228 -26.60 4.43 2.61
C ASP A 228 -26.84 5.76 1.89
N GLY A 229 -26.79 5.74 0.53
CA GLY A 229 -26.85 6.95 -0.28
C GLY A 229 -25.61 7.84 -0.11
N GLY A 230 -24.45 7.20 0.02
CA GLY A 230 -23.16 7.88 0.19
C GLY A 230 -22.81 8.80 -0.98
N LYS A 231 -22.23 9.95 -0.68
CA LYS A 231 -21.84 10.97 -1.65
C LYS A 231 -20.54 11.63 -1.23
N ILE A 232 -19.61 11.80 -2.16
CA ILE A 232 -18.43 12.64 -1.98
C ILE A 232 -18.80 14.06 -2.38
N LEU A 233 -18.64 15.01 -1.46
CA LEU A 233 -18.89 16.43 -1.72
C LEU A 233 -17.72 17.06 -2.49
N GLY A 234 -16.51 16.69 -2.15
CA GLY A 234 -15.28 17.17 -2.73
C GLY A 234 -14.10 16.91 -1.83
N GLN A 235 -12.94 17.42 -2.22
CA GLN A 235 -11.70 17.38 -1.45
C GLN A 235 -11.32 18.79 -0.98
N PHE A 236 -10.58 18.89 0.11
CA PHE A 236 -9.99 20.16 0.53
C PHE A 236 -8.82 20.53 -0.38
N GLU A 237 -8.62 21.84 -0.57
CA GLU A 237 -7.44 22.35 -1.26
C GLU A 237 -6.21 22.08 -0.37
N ASP A 238 -5.26 21.31 -0.88
CA ASP A 238 -4.04 21.05 -0.15
C ASP A 238 -2.93 21.98 -0.60
N ALA A 239 -2.53 22.88 0.29
CA ALA A 239 -1.44 23.81 0.07
C ALA A 239 -0.06 23.17 0.25
N THR A 240 0.02 21.95 0.82
CA THR A 240 1.27 21.27 1.17
C THR A 240 1.68 20.18 0.18
N GLY A 241 0.76 19.76 -0.70
CA GLY A 241 1.00 18.73 -1.72
C GLY A 241 0.43 17.35 -1.40
N GLY A 242 -0.35 17.24 -0.34
CA GLY A 242 -1.02 16.02 0.07
C GLY A 242 -0.39 15.31 1.29
N ASP A 243 -1.14 14.37 1.83
CA ASP A 243 -0.68 13.48 2.89
C ASP A 243 0.17 12.35 2.28
N GLU A 244 1.44 12.29 2.64
CA GLU A 244 2.36 11.23 2.23
C GLU A 244 2.24 10.03 3.18
N PHE A 245 1.89 8.86 2.67
CA PHE A 245 1.81 7.62 3.47
C PHE A 245 3.13 6.85 3.44
N GLY A 246 3.61 6.42 4.61
CA GLY A 246 4.81 5.60 4.76
C GLY A 246 4.56 4.38 5.65
N PHE A 247 5.38 3.36 5.49
CA PHE A 247 5.43 2.27 6.47
C PHE A 247 5.90 2.83 7.81
N VAL A 248 5.21 2.44 8.88
CA VAL A 248 5.64 2.71 10.25
C VAL A 248 6.54 1.59 10.73
N LEU A 249 7.65 1.95 11.36
CA LEU A 249 8.57 1.02 11.99
C LEU A 249 8.79 1.40 13.47
N PRO A 250 9.18 0.43 14.33
CA PRO A 250 9.60 0.76 15.68
C PRO A 250 10.71 1.82 15.67
N LYS A 251 10.68 2.76 16.61
CA LYS A 251 11.69 3.82 16.68
C LYS A 251 13.12 3.26 16.79
N GLY A 252 13.98 3.62 15.86
CA GLY A 252 15.35 3.14 15.77
C GLY A 252 15.47 1.72 15.19
N SER A 253 14.47 1.26 14.44
CA SER A 253 14.49 -0.05 13.78
C SER A 253 15.65 -0.17 12.80
N ALA A 254 16.37 -1.29 12.86
CA ALA A 254 17.42 -1.64 11.90
C ALA A 254 16.87 -1.85 10.47
N LEU A 255 15.56 -2.11 10.34
CA LEU A 255 14.89 -2.32 9.06
C LEU A 255 14.54 -1.02 8.33
N THR A 256 14.54 0.15 9.01
CA THR A 256 14.09 1.41 8.42
C THR A 256 14.81 1.73 7.10
N ALA A 257 16.12 1.54 7.04
CA ALA A 257 16.89 1.77 5.82
C ALA A 257 16.50 0.80 4.70
N ALA A 258 16.36 -0.49 5.00
CA ALA A 258 16.04 -1.52 4.01
C ALA A 258 14.61 -1.34 3.45
N VAL A 259 13.63 -1.00 4.29
CA VAL A 259 12.25 -0.71 3.84
C VAL A 259 12.24 0.55 2.98
N THR A 260 12.98 1.60 3.37
CA THR A 260 13.11 2.82 2.57
C THR A 260 13.72 2.53 1.20
N GLU A 261 14.83 1.79 1.14
CA GLU A 261 15.47 1.41 -0.12
C GLU A 261 14.53 0.59 -1.02
N ALA A 262 13.75 -0.31 -0.43
CA ALA A 262 12.77 -1.11 -1.16
C ALA A 262 11.64 -0.22 -1.75
N VAL A 263 11.07 0.68 -0.98
CA VAL A 263 10.05 1.64 -1.44
C VAL A 263 10.61 2.53 -2.56
N ASP A 264 11.81 3.07 -2.38
CA ASP A 264 12.47 3.93 -3.38
C ASP A 264 12.73 3.17 -4.70
N ALA A 265 13.16 1.90 -4.63
CA ALA A 265 13.37 1.06 -5.79
C ALA A 265 12.06 0.78 -6.56
N LEU A 266 10.98 0.43 -5.85
CA LEU A 266 9.65 0.17 -6.43
C LEU A 266 9.00 1.45 -6.97
N THR A 267 9.33 2.60 -6.42
CA THR A 267 8.96 3.91 -6.98
C THR A 267 9.69 4.16 -8.30
N ALA A 268 11.00 3.95 -8.31
CA ALA A 268 11.86 4.24 -9.44
C ALA A 268 11.59 3.34 -10.66
N ASP A 269 11.22 2.08 -10.45
CA ASP A 269 10.92 1.13 -11.52
C ASP A 269 9.45 1.18 -11.99
N GLY A 270 8.59 1.93 -11.29
CA GLY A 270 7.17 2.13 -11.62
C GLY A 270 6.23 1.06 -11.07
N THR A 271 6.72 0.14 -10.24
CA THR A 271 5.88 -0.91 -9.62
C THR A 271 4.81 -0.31 -8.73
N LEU A 272 5.13 0.68 -7.89
CA LEU A 272 4.12 1.35 -7.05
C LEU A 272 3.04 2.04 -7.88
N ALA A 273 3.40 2.71 -8.99
CA ALA A 273 2.44 3.34 -9.88
C ALA A 273 1.53 2.31 -10.60
N ALA A 274 2.06 1.12 -10.90
CA ALA A 274 1.25 0.04 -11.47
C ALA A 274 0.24 -0.51 -10.46
N ILE A 275 0.66 -0.74 -9.20
CA ILE A 275 -0.21 -1.17 -8.10
C ILE A 275 -1.28 -0.10 -7.81
N GLU A 276 -0.91 1.18 -7.78
CA GLU A 276 -1.85 2.29 -7.63
C GLU A 276 -2.91 2.29 -8.75
N THR A 277 -2.47 2.13 -10.00
CA THR A 277 -3.39 2.05 -11.15
C THR A 277 -4.35 0.87 -11.03
N GLU A 278 -3.89 -0.26 -10.53
CA GLU A 278 -4.71 -1.46 -10.38
C GLU A 278 -5.79 -1.31 -9.31
N TRP A 279 -5.44 -0.72 -8.17
CA TRP A 279 -6.31 -0.72 -6.99
C TRP A 279 -7.02 0.61 -6.71
N LEU A 280 -6.47 1.74 -7.16
CA LEU A 280 -6.96 3.08 -6.84
C LEU A 280 -7.39 3.90 -8.07
N SER A 281 -7.43 3.29 -9.28
CA SER A 281 -7.77 4.03 -10.52
C SER A 281 -9.15 4.66 -10.53
N ASP A 282 -10.08 4.18 -9.71
CA ASP A 282 -11.44 4.72 -9.60
C ASP A 282 -11.51 5.95 -8.66
N ALA A 283 -10.42 6.22 -7.91
CA ALA A 283 -10.31 7.37 -7.00
C ALA A 283 -9.85 8.63 -7.74
N VAL A 284 -10.61 9.08 -8.76
CA VAL A 284 -10.22 10.19 -9.64
C VAL A 284 -11.18 11.37 -9.54
N ASP A 285 -10.61 12.58 -9.67
CA ASP A 285 -11.27 13.89 -9.89
C ASP A 285 -12.59 14.15 -9.13
N VAL A 286 -12.45 14.49 -7.86
CA VAL A 286 -13.53 15.16 -7.12
C VAL A 286 -13.31 16.67 -7.09
N PRO A 287 -14.38 17.49 -7.02
CA PRO A 287 -14.23 18.94 -6.96
C PRO A 287 -13.46 19.38 -5.71
N VAL A 288 -12.67 20.45 -5.86
CA VAL A 288 -12.04 21.09 -4.71
C VAL A 288 -13.04 22.03 -4.06
N LEU A 289 -13.32 21.83 -2.76
CA LEU A 289 -14.14 22.71 -1.94
C LEU A 289 -13.35 23.98 -1.60
N LYS A 290 -13.89 25.15 -1.96
CA LYS A 290 -13.24 26.45 -1.77
C LYS A 290 -14.03 27.36 -0.84
#